data_33457703e1de66bdc58254273e9f37e2
#
_entry.id   33457703e1de66bdc58254273e9f37e2
#
_cell.length_a   1.000
_cell.length_b   1.000
_cell.length_c   1.000
_cell.angle_alpha   90.00
_cell.angle_beta   90.00
_cell.angle_gamma   90.00
#
_symmetry.space_group_name_H-M   'P 1'
#
loop_
_entity.id
_entity.type
_entity.pdbx_description
1 polymer ?
#
loop_
_entity_poly.entity_id
_entity_poly.type
_entity_poly.pdbx_seq_one_letter_code
_entity_poly.pdbx_strand_id
1 'polypeptide(L)'
;IEDYQELKKTIDAHRTLGHKIVCTVGSWDMLHIGHLRYLIKSREYGDVLVVGTDSDRGIKLYKKNNLRPIIPQEERMEMLKYQECVDYVTLIDDIDDSGKWQYELIKLIRPDTFITTVESYSEEQMKDIKQYSNEVIVLPRQAQYTSSTKIIEGTVKKHIEALLSEMIKKG
;
A
#
# COMPACT_ATOMS: atom_id res chain seq x y z
N ILE A 1 -13.13 -6.11 -1.30
CA ILE A 1 -14.31 -5.59 -2.06
C ILE A 1 -13.77 -4.63 -3.11
N GLU A 2 -14.00 -4.91 -4.40
CA GLU A 2 -13.50 -4.05 -5.49
C GLU A 2 -14.52 -2.99 -5.90
N ASP A 3 -15.82 -3.28 -5.74
CA ASP A 3 -16.88 -2.30 -5.96
C ASP A 3 -16.92 -1.29 -4.81
N TYR A 4 -16.65 -0.04 -5.12
CA TYR A 4 -16.62 1.06 -4.15
C TYR A 4 -17.98 1.33 -3.52
N GLN A 5 -19.09 1.09 -4.23
CA GLN A 5 -20.43 1.28 -3.67
C GLN A 5 -20.78 0.18 -2.66
N GLU A 6 -20.35 -1.05 -2.93
CA GLU A 6 -20.47 -2.15 -1.98
C GLU A 6 -19.60 -1.93 -0.77
N LEU A 7 -18.35 -1.51 -0.98
CA LEU A 7 -17.44 -1.15 0.13
C LEU A 7 -18.05 -0.05 0.99
N LYS A 8 -18.60 1.00 0.39
CA LYS A 8 -19.25 2.09 1.13
C LYS A 8 -20.38 1.59 2.00
N LYS A 9 -21.29 0.77 1.46
CA LYS A 9 -22.41 0.19 2.24
C LYS A 9 -21.90 -0.60 3.45
N THR A 10 -20.84 -1.38 3.24
CA THR A 10 -20.20 -2.18 4.30
C THR A 10 -19.60 -1.28 5.38
N ILE A 11 -18.88 -0.24 5.00
CA ILE A 11 -18.29 0.71 5.94
C ILE A 11 -19.37 1.51 6.69
N ASP A 12 -20.46 1.91 6.03
CA ASP A 12 -21.58 2.59 6.67
C ASP A 12 -22.27 1.68 7.72
N ALA A 13 -22.38 0.36 7.45
CA ALA A 13 -22.87 -0.61 8.42
C ALA A 13 -21.95 -0.71 9.64
N HIS A 14 -20.63 -0.75 9.46
CA HIS A 14 -19.67 -0.72 10.56
C HIS A 14 -19.81 0.54 11.42
N ARG A 15 -19.99 1.70 10.80
CA ARG A 15 -20.24 2.96 11.52
C ARG A 15 -21.53 2.93 12.35
N THR A 16 -22.59 2.33 11.80
CA THR A 16 -23.84 2.16 12.54
C THR A 16 -23.64 1.32 13.81
N LEU A 17 -22.68 0.41 13.80
CA LEU A 17 -22.28 -0.39 14.97
C LEU A 17 -21.28 0.34 15.88
N GLY A 18 -20.88 1.56 15.56
CA GLY A 18 -19.95 2.36 16.35
C GLY A 18 -18.46 2.02 16.10
N HIS A 19 -18.15 1.26 15.07
CA HIS A 19 -16.77 0.89 14.73
C HIS A 19 -15.99 2.06 14.14
N LYS A 20 -14.74 2.23 14.58
CA LYS A 20 -13.77 3.15 14.01
C LYS A 20 -13.10 2.55 12.79
N ILE A 21 -13.09 3.32 11.70
CA ILE A 21 -12.55 2.91 10.40
C ILE A 21 -11.13 3.45 10.24
N VAL A 22 -10.20 2.54 10.03
CA VAL A 22 -8.80 2.85 9.68
C VAL A 22 -8.59 2.57 8.21
N CYS A 23 -7.87 3.43 7.51
CA CYS A 23 -7.53 3.24 6.11
C CYS A 23 -6.03 3.46 5.87
N THR A 24 -5.47 2.68 5.00
CA THR A 24 -4.12 2.89 4.46
C THR A 24 -4.08 2.49 3.00
N VAL A 25 -3.21 3.12 2.22
CA VAL A 25 -3.05 2.87 0.79
C VAL A 25 -1.57 2.67 0.46
N GLY A 26 -1.29 1.75 -0.47
CA GLY A 26 0.07 1.51 -0.91
C GLY A 26 0.18 0.50 -2.04
N SER A 27 1.39 0.36 -2.57
CA SER A 27 1.65 -0.61 -3.64
C SER A 27 1.65 -2.06 -3.16
N TRP A 28 2.08 -2.31 -1.92
CA TRP A 28 2.23 -3.63 -1.28
C TRP A 28 3.03 -4.64 -2.11
N ASP A 29 3.84 -4.14 -3.03
CA ASP A 29 4.65 -4.94 -3.92
C ASP A 29 5.80 -5.61 -3.15
N MET A 30 5.98 -6.92 -3.36
CA MET A 30 6.92 -7.75 -2.61
C MET A 30 6.69 -7.67 -1.10
N LEU A 31 5.52 -8.12 -0.64
CA LEU A 31 5.14 -8.09 0.77
C LEU A 31 6.25 -8.67 1.66
N HIS A 32 6.65 -7.92 2.67
CA HIS A 32 7.74 -8.28 3.58
C HIS A 32 7.40 -7.88 5.02
N ILE A 33 8.22 -8.29 5.98
CA ILE A 33 7.98 -8.09 7.41
C ILE A 33 7.67 -6.63 7.79
N GLY A 34 8.24 -5.66 7.09
CA GLY A 34 7.94 -4.24 7.31
C GLY A 34 6.49 -3.88 7.00
N HIS A 35 5.94 -4.43 5.92
CA HIS A 35 4.54 -4.27 5.58
C HIS A 35 3.62 -4.95 6.62
N LEU A 36 3.95 -6.18 7.03
CA LEU A 36 3.14 -6.91 8.02
C LEU A 36 3.08 -6.17 9.35
N ARG A 37 4.22 -5.75 9.88
CA ARG A 37 4.27 -4.95 11.13
C ARG A 37 3.52 -3.62 10.99
N TYR A 38 3.60 -2.98 9.83
CA TYR A 38 2.88 -1.76 9.55
C TYR A 38 1.36 -1.97 9.57
N LEU A 39 0.86 -3.04 8.93
CA LEU A 39 -0.56 -3.38 8.91
C LEU A 39 -1.07 -3.73 10.32
N ILE A 40 -0.32 -4.56 11.06
CA ILE A 40 -0.64 -4.89 12.45
C ILE A 40 -0.73 -3.61 13.30
N LYS A 41 0.26 -2.72 13.17
CA LYS A 41 0.27 -1.45 13.89
C LYS A 41 -0.87 -0.53 13.46
N SER A 42 -1.21 -0.50 12.18
CA SER A 42 -2.33 0.29 11.68
C SER A 42 -3.67 -0.16 12.27
N ARG A 43 -3.87 -1.47 12.44
CA ARG A 43 -5.09 -2.05 13.03
C ARG A 43 -5.34 -1.60 14.48
N GLU A 44 -4.29 -1.25 15.24
CA GLU A 44 -4.42 -0.76 16.60
C GLU A 44 -5.15 0.60 16.73
N TYR A 45 -5.31 1.34 15.63
CA TYR A 45 -5.94 2.66 15.61
C TYR A 45 -7.47 2.64 15.39
N GLY A 46 -8.07 1.46 15.24
CA GLY A 46 -9.52 1.34 15.10
C GLY A 46 -10.00 -0.10 15.03
N ASP A 47 -11.28 -0.28 14.71
CA ASP A 47 -11.98 -1.56 14.75
C ASP A 47 -12.04 -2.26 13.39
N VAL A 48 -11.83 -1.52 12.31
CA VAL A 48 -11.88 -2.01 10.92
C VAL A 48 -10.74 -1.41 10.12
N LEU A 49 -9.87 -2.26 9.56
CA LEU A 49 -8.77 -1.82 8.69
C LEU A 49 -9.11 -2.07 7.22
N VAL A 50 -9.21 -0.99 6.47
CA VAL A 50 -9.36 -0.98 5.01
C VAL A 50 -7.99 -0.73 4.37
N VAL A 51 -7.56 -1.61 3.48
CA VAL A 51 -6.30 -1.50 2.76
C VAL A 51 -6.56 -1.27 1.28
N GLY A 52 -6.20 -0.10 0.79
CA GLY A 52 -6.16 0.22 -0.64
C GLY A 52 -4.87 -0.30 -1.27
N THR A 53 -4.99 -0.99 -2.39
CA THR A 53 -3.87 -1.54 -3.16
C THR A 53 -3.77 -0.80 -4.49
N ASP A 54 -2.65 -0.12 -4.74
CA ASP A 54 -2.44 0.59 -6.01
C ASP A 54 -2.50 -0.38 -7.19
N SER A 55 -3.15 0.01 -8.27
CA SER A 55 -3.16 -0.75 -9.52
C SER A 55 -1.77 -0.84 -10.14
N ASP A 56 -1.55 -1.83 -10.98
CA ASP A 56 -0.31 -1.97 -11.73
C ASP A 56 -0.08 -0.76 -12.66
N ARG A 57 -1.17 -0.22 -13.24
CA ARG A 57 -1.14 1.01 -14.03
C ARG A 57 -0.67 2.19 -13.18
N GLY A 58 -1.26 2.36 -12.02
CA GLY A 58 -0.91 3.45 -11.10
C GLY A 58 0.54 3.40 -10.69
N ILE A 59 1.04 2.23 -10.26
CA ILE A 59 2.44 2.06 -9.85
C ILE A 59 3.41 2.43 -10.98
N LYS A 60 3.15 2.01 -12.22
CA LYS A 60 3.99 2.35 -13.38
C LYS A 60 4.05 3.86 -13.61
N LEU A 61 2.93 4.56 -13.45
CA LEU A 61 2.86 6.01 -13.65
C LEU A 61 3.66 6.78 -12.60
N TYR A 62 3.44 6.54 -11.30
CA TYR A 62 4.08 7.36 -10.26
C TYR A 62 5.50 6.90 -9.90
N LYS A 63 5.85 5.61 -10.07
CA LYS A 63 7.23 5.14 -9.81
C LYS A 63 8.19 5.46 -10.95
N LYS A 64 7.68 5.80 -12.15
CA LYS A 64 8.49 6.05 -13.35
C LYS A 64 9.57 5.00 -13.59
N ASN A 65 9.27 3.75 -13.22
CA ASN A 65 10.20 2.62 -13.25
C ASN A 65 9.49 1.41 -13.85
N ASN A 66 9.92 0.97 -15.02
CA ASN A 66 9.34 -0.17 -15.73
C ASN A 66 9.57 -1.52 -15.03
N LEU A 67 10.37 -1.55 -13.95
CA LEU A 67 10.63 -2.76 -13.15
C LEU A 67 9.59 -2.97 -12.04
N ARG A 68 8.63 -2.06 -11.89
CA ARG A 68 7.61 -2.13 -10.83
C ARG A 68 6.19 -2.02 -11.41
N PRO A 69 5.20 -2.72 -10.85
CA PRO A 69 5.33 -3.70 -9.76
C PRO A 69 5.99 -5.01 -10.25
N ILE A 70 6.57 -5.77 -9.32
CA ILE A 70 7.09 -7.13 -9.56
C ILE A 70 5.94 -8.15 -9.49
N ILE A 71 5.05 -7.97 -8.51
CA ILE A 71 3.91 -8.87 -8.24
C ILE A 71 2.64 -8.21 -8.81
N PRO A 72 1.85 -8.91 -9.66
CA PRO A 72 0.60 -8.40 -10.20
C PRO A 72 -0.38 -7.98 -9.11
N GLN A 73 -1.25 -7.00 -9.40
CA GLN A 73 -2.19 -6.45 -8.42
C GLN A 73 -3.11 -7.51 -7.80
N GLU A 74 -3.54 -8.50 -8.57
CA GLU A 74 -4.42 -9.58 -8.11
C GLU A 74 -3.75 -10.38 -6.99
N GLU A 75 -2.48 -10.77 -7.19
CA GLU A 75 -1.71 -11.52 -6.19
C GLU A 75 -1.37 -10.65 -4.97
N ARG A 76 -1.09 -9.35 -5.16
CA ARG A 76 -0.84 -8.42 -4.06
C ARG A 76 -2.09 -8.26 -3.19
N MET A 77 -3.26 -8.13 -3.81
CA MET A 77 -4.54 -8.08 -3.11
C MET A 77 -4.83 -9.40 -2.39
N GLU A 78 -4.54 -10.54 -3.01
CA GLU A 78 -4.75 -11.84 -2.41
C GLU A 78 -3.86 -12.04 -1.18
N MET A 79 -2.57 -11.70 -1.25
CA MET A 79 -1.68 -11.74 -0.09
C MET A 79 -2.18 -10.88 1.08
N LEU A 80 -2.77 -9.71 0.81
CA LEU A 80 -3.36 -8.85 1.84
C LEU A 80 -4.62 -9.46 2.45
N LYS A 81 -5.45 -10.15 1.67
CA LYS A 81 -6.66 -10.85 2.16
C LYS A 81 -6.35 -11.95 3.19
N TYR A 82 -5.15 -12.50 3.14
CA TYR A 82 -4.70 -13.53 4.11
C TYR A 82 -4.11 -12.95 5.41
N GLN A 83 -4.05 -11.62 5.54
CA GLN A 83 -3.57 -11.00 6.77
C GLN A 83 -4.72 -10.83 7.77
N GLU A 84 -4.63 -11.48 8.93
CA GLU A 84 -5.66 -11.44 10.00
C GLU A 84 -5.99 -10.01 10.48
N CYS A 85 -5.04 -9.09 10.35
CA CYS A 85 -5.23 -7.70 10.74
C CYS A 85 -5.94 -6.84 9.68
N VAL A 86 -6.25 -7.39 8.50
CA VAL A 86 -6.88 -6.68 7.38
C VAL A 86 -8.33 -7.14 7.22
N ASP A 87 -9.28 -6.23 7.37
CA ASP A 87 -10.70 -6.54 7.24
C ASP A 87 -11.18 -6.43 5.78
N TYR A 88 -10.71 -5.40 5.07
CA TYR A 88 -11.11 -5.15 3.67
C TYR A 88 -9.91 -4.75 2.82
N VAL A 89 -9.84 -5.34 1.62
CA VAL A 89 -8.88 -4.97 0.57
C VAL A 89 -9.66 -4.45 -0.62
N THR A 90 -9.21 -3.34 -1.21
CA THR A 90 -9.79 -2.76 -2.42
C THR A 90 -8.69 -2.29 -3.38
N LEU A 91 -9.01 -2.22 -4.68
CA LEU A 91 -8.09 -1.72 -5.70
C LEU A 91 -8.19 -0.19 -5.80
N ILE A 92 -7.05 0.47 -5.95
CA ILE A 92 -6.93 1.90 -6.24
C ILE A 92 -6.46 2.07 -7.67
N ASP A 93 -7.32 2.59 -8.54
CA ASP A 93 -6.99 2.92 -9.93
C ASP A 93 -7.43 4.34 -10.31
N ASP A 94 -7.80 5.15 -9.33
CA ASP A 94 -8.19 6.55 -9.45
C ASP A 94 -6.98 7.49 -9.57
N ILE A 95 -6.09 7.16 -10.51
CA ILE A 95 -4.90 7.95 -10.84
C ILE A 95 -5.08 8.54 -12.23
N ASP A 96 -4.88 9.85 -12.36
CA ASP A 96 -4.91 10.52 -13.65
C ASP A 96 -3.67 10.20 -14.51
N ASP A 97 -3.67 10.65 -15.76
CA ASP A 97 -2.58 10.38 -16.71
C ASP A 97 -1.22 10.99 -16.30
N SER A 98 -1.23 11.92 -15.36
CA SER A 98 -0.01 12.49 -14.75
C SER A 98 0.55 11.65 -13.62
N GLY A 99 -0.18 10.63 -13.17
CA GLY A 99 0.14 9.80 -12.03
C GLY A 99 -0.31 10.40 -10.68
N LYS A 100 -1.19 11.41 -10.69
CA LYS A 100 -1.73 12.03 -9.48
C LYS A 100 -2.94 11.23 -8.99
N TRP A 101 -2.90 10.80 -7.72
CA TRP A 101 -4.03 10.15 -7.04
C TRP A 101 -5.21 11.10 -6.87
N GLN A 102 -6.44 10.63 -7.12
CA GLN A 102 -7.67 11.41 -7.06
C GLN A 102 -8.43 11.25 -5.73
N TYR A 103 -7.93 10.42 -4.81
CA TYR A 103 -8.45 10.22 -3.45
C TYR A 103 -9.87 9.66 -3.37
N GLU A 104 -10.37 8.97 -4.39
CA GLU A 104 -11.76 8.49 -4.44
C GLU A 104 -12.10 7.56 -3.27
N LEU A 105 -11.21 6.64 -2.91
CA LEU A 105 -11.43 5.75 -1.78
C LEU A 105 -11.66 6.54 -0.48
N ILE A 106 -10.73 7.44 -0.12
CA ILE A 106 -10.83 8.14 1.17
C ILE A 106 -11.95 9.20 1.17
N LYS A 107 -12.29 9.78 0.02
CA LYS A 107 -13.48 10.62 -0.14
C LYS A 107 -14.75 9.85 0.15
N LEU A 108 -14.81 8.61 -0.33
CA LEU A 108 -15.97 7.73 -0.22
C LEU A 108 -16.17 7.22 1.20
N ILE A 109 -15.11 6.64 1.78
CA ILE A 109 -15.22 5.99 3.09
C ILE A 109 -14.95 6.93 4.28
N ARG A 110 -14.34 8.10 4.06
CA ARG A 110 -14.00 9.09 5.10
C ARG A 110 -13.51 8.42 6.40
N PRO A 111 -12.32 7.81 6.39
CA PRO A 111 -11.84 7.05 7.53
C PRO A 111 -11.67 7.92 8.76
N ASP A 112 -11.89 7.34 9.94
CA ASP A 112 -11.59 8.01 11.21
C ASP A 112 -10.09 8.26 11.33
N THR A 113 -9.28 7.28 10.92
CA THR A 113 -7.82 7.40 10.92
C THR A 113 -7.25 6.95 9.57
N PHE A 114 -6.47 7.82 8.93
CA PHE A 114 -5.64 7.43 7.78
C PHE A 114 -4.20 7.20 8.26
N ILE A 115 -3.64 6.03 7.96
CA ILE A 115 -2.28 5.66 8.35
C ILE A 115 -1.34 5.78 7.15
N THR A 116 -0.19 6.38 7.36
CA THR A 116 0.86 6.50 6.35
C THR A 116 2.26 6.39 6.97
N THR A 117 3.31 6.44 6.13
CA THR A 117 4.71 6.57 6.58
C THR A 117 5.29 7.92 6.16
N VAL A 118 6.39 8.31 6.80
CA VAL A 118 7.02 9.65 6.63
C VAL A 118 7.29 10.00 5.15
N GLU A 119 7.62 9.01 4.32
CA GLU A 119 8.09 9.23 2.94
C GLU A 119 7.02 8.96 1.88
N SER A 120 5.77 8.66 2.27
CA SER A 120 4.75 8.17 1.32
C SER A 120 4.08 9.26 0.51
N TYR A 121 3.90 10.45 1.07
CA TYR A 121 3.12 11.53 0.47
C TYR A 121 3.83 12.88 0.63
N SER A 122 3.66 13.76 -0.38
CA SER A 122 4.10 15.15 -0.31
C SER A 122 3.25 15.95 0.71
N GLU A 123 3.73 17.15 1.08
CA GLU A 123 2.97 18.04 1.97
C GLU A 123 1.61 18.43 1.37
N GLU A 124 1.53 18.61 0.06
CA GLU A 124 0.27 18.90 -0.65
C GLU A 124 -0.70 17.72 -0.54
N GLN A 125 -0.23 16.51 -0.86
CA GLN A 125 -1.03 15.29 -0.72
C GLN A 125 -1.49 15.06 0.73
N MET A 126 -0.65 15.35 1.71
CA MET A 126 -1.02 15.26 3.13
C MET A 126 -2.13 16.26 3.52
N LYS A 127 -2.14 17.47 2.92
CA LYS A 127 -3.25 18.43 3.11
C LYS A 127 -4.55 17.90 2.52
N ASP A 128 -4.49 17.30 1.32
CA ASP A 128 -5.65 16.71 0.66
C ASP A 128 -6.22 15.54 1.49
N ILE A 129 -5.36 14.62 1.93
CA ILE A 129 -5.77 13.47 2.76
C ILE A 129 -6.47 13.94 4.06
N LYS A 130 -5.95 14.97 4.72
CA LYS A 130 -6.54 15.55 5.93
C LYS A 130 -7.94 16.14 5.74
N GLN A 131 -8.35 16.47 4.51
CA GLN A 131 -9.71 16.94 4.24
C GLN A 131 -10.75 15.80 4.27
N TYR A 132 -10.30 14.56 4.10
CA TYR A 132 -11.18 13.39 3.96
C TYR A 132 -11.05 12.38 5.11
N SER A 133 -10.13 12.59 6.05
CA SER A 133 -9.95 11.76 7.25
C SER A 133 -9.99 12.63 8.51
N ASN A 134 -10.55 12.11 9.60
CA ASN A 134 -10.61 12.85 10.87
C ASN A 134 -9.20 13.01 11.46
N GLU A 135 -8.36 11.98 11.33
CA GLU A 135 -7.00 11.95 11.81
C GLU A 135 -6.06 11.34 10.77
N VAL A 136 -4.81 11.83 10.71
CA VAL A 136 -3.73 11.23 9.91
C VAL A 136 -2.56 10.91 10.82
N ILE A 137 -2.24 9.62 10.91
CA ILE A 137 -1.12 9.10 11.71
C ILE A 137 0.04 8.73 10.79
N VAL A 138 1.20 9.26 11.09
CA VAL A 138 2.44 8.95 10.38
C VAL A 138 3.26 7.96 11.19
N LEU A 139 3.30 6.71 10.77
CA LEU A 139 4.09 5.67 11.42
C LEU A 139 5.55 5.73 10.96
N PRO A 140 6.51 5.47 11.86
CA PRO A 140 7.89 5.28 11.47
C PRO A 140 8.04 3.99 10.65
N ARG A 141 9.14 3.88 9.91
CA ARG A 141 9.47 2.66 9.16
C ARG A 141 9.49 1.44 10.07
N GLN A 142 8.72 0.41 9.74
CA GLN A 142 8.51 -0.78 10.59
C GLN A 142 9.56 -1.90 10.38
N ALA A 143 10.47 -1.75 9.41
CA ALA A 143 11.60 -2.65 9.22
C ALA A 143 12.89 -1.86 8.97
N GLN A 144 13.91 -2.11 9.78
CA GLN A 144 15.20 -1.43 9.68
C GLN A 144 16.02 -1.88 8.46
N TYR A 145 15.99 -3.18 8.17
CA TYR A 145 16.89 -3.79 7.20
C TYR A 145 16.23 -4.16 5.87
N THR A 146 14.90 -4.29 5.84
CA THR A 146 14.15 -4.82 4.70
C THR A 146 13.27 -3.76 4.07
N SER A 147 13.35 -3.64 2.74
CA SER A 147 12.38 -2.90 1.91
C SER A 147 12.33 -3.57 0.53
N SER A 148 11.24 -3.39 -0.21
CA SER A 148 11.12 -3.91 -1.58
C SER A 148 12.30 -3.49 -2.45
N THR A 149 12.74 -2.24 -2.36
CA THR A 149 13.91 -1.74 -3.09
C THR A 149 15.19 -2.50 -2.72
N LYS A 150 15.47 -2.66 -1.43
CA LYS A 150 16.66 -3.41 -0.97
C LYS A 150 16.63 -4.89 -1.40
N ILE A 151 15.45 -5.51 -1.44
CA ILE A 151 15.31 -6.90 -1.91
C ILE A 151 15.66 -6.98 -3.39
N ILE A 152 15.09 -6.09 -4.21
CA ILE A 152 15.35 -6.05 -5.67
C ILE A 152 16.83 -5.78 -5.94
N GLU A 153 17.40 -4.73 -5.38
CA GLU A 153 18.80 -4.35 -5.56
C GLU A 153 19.75 -5.46 -5.12
N GLY A 154 19.50 -6.06 -3.94
CA GLY A 154 20.31 -7.16 -3.43
C GLY A 154 20.25 -8.41 -4.29
N THR A 155 19.09 -8.75 -4.85
CA THR A 155 18.90 -9.89 -5.75
C THR A 155 19.62 -9.65 -7.08
N VAL A 156 19.42 -8.50 -7.70
CA VAL A 156 20.06 -8.12 -8.98
C VAL A 156 21.59 -8.12 -8.83
N LYS A 157 22.11 -7.52 -7.77
CA LYS A 157 23.56 -7.47 -7.50
C LYS A 157 24.15 -8.86 -7.39
N LYS A 158 23.56 -9.73 -6.56
CA LYS A 158 24.03 -11.13 -6.38
C LYS A 158 23.99 -11.93 -7.68
N HIS A 159 22.95 -11.73 -8.49
CA HIS A 159 22.82 -12.43 -9.75
C HIS A 159 23.89 -12.00 -10.76
N ILE A 160 24.15 -10.70 -10.87
CA ILE A 160 25.22 -10.15 -11.74
C ILE A 160 26.58 -10.65 -11.28
N GLU A 161 26.87 -10.63 -9.97
CA GLU A 161 28.14 -11.12 -9.42
C GLU A 161 28.35 -12.62 -9.73
N ALA A 162 27.29 -13.42 -9.65
CA ALA A 162 27.35 -14.85 -10.01
C ALA A 162 27.65 -15.05 -11.51
N LEU A 163 26.95 -14.34 -12.39
CA LEU A 163 27.17 -14.41 -13.85
C LEU A 163 28.61 -14.00 -14.23
N LEU A 164 29.10 -12.90 -13.67
CA LEU A 164 30.49 -12.46 -13.92
C LEU A 164 31.51 -13.49 -13.45
N SER A 165 31.30 -14.11 -12.31
CA SER A 165 32.16 -15.16 -11.78
C SER A 165 32.21 -16.40 -12.68
N GLU A 166 31.07 -16.77 -13.29
CA GLU A 166 31.00 -17.87 -14.24
C GLU A 166 31.72 -17.55 -15.56
N MET A 167 31.59 -16.31 -16.05
CA MET A 167 32.27 -15.89 -17.27
C MET A 167 33.80 -15.91 -17.12
N ILE A 168 34.31 -15.46 -15.96
CA ILE A 168 35.73 -15.47 -15.65
C ILE A 168 36.31 -16.91 -15.58
N LYS A 169 35.53 -17.88 -15.10
CA LYS A 169 35.94 -19.28 -15.01
C LYS A 169 35.97 -20.02 -16.36
N LYS A 170 35.28 -19.51 -17.36
CA LYS A 170 35.14 -20.10 -18.69
C LYS A 170 36.07 -19.49 -19.76
N GLY A 171 36.74 -18.40 -19.43
CA GLY A 171 37.77 -17.74 -20.26
C GLY A 171 39.16 -18.09 -19.76
#